data_be06b381c8ddefa59788860041bb8c4f
#
_entry.id   be06b381c8ddefa59788860041bb8c4f
#
_cell.length_a   1.000
_cell.length_b   1.000
_cell.length_c   1.000
_cell.angle_alpha   90.00
_cell.angle_beta   90.00
_cell.angle_gamma   90.00
#
_symmetry.space_group_name_H-M   'P 1'
#
loop_
_entity.id
_entity.type
_entity.pdbx_description
1 polymer ?
#
loop_
_entity_poly.entity_id
_entity_poly.type
_entity_poly.pdbx_seq_one_letter_code
_entity_poly.pdbx_strand_id
1 'polypeptide(L)'
;MTQPLDDWYRPELPRKELKLLMARGDAKGLANFGLWLACLGASGYLAYIAIGSYWVIPAFFLYGTIYSSCDARWHECAHGTPFRTRWLNETFYLLSSIMNMKEGTYMRWSHTRHHTETIMVGIDPEIQVMRPANLGRVLLDFLWIPDAMQMFRVMILHALGRPTKEARDFVPQSEWQKMFWWSRCYLFIYSGMIVWSILIKSWLPLLYFPLARFYGGWLHQIFSLTQHAGLAENVRDHRLNTRTVNMNPVFRFLYFNMNYHIEHHLFPMVPFHALPDLHHRVRDEMPHTYSGLIEAFREIIPTLIRQSKDATYFVLRELPPGATKAISSTRMPTSSVVTSSGGTDYA
;
A
#
# COMPACT_ATOMS: atom_id res chain seq x y z
N MET A 1 1.92 23.85 -31.33
CA MET A 1 1.72 24.19 -29.91
C MET A 1 1.16 22.95 -29.23
N THR A 2 2.01 22.19 -28.55
CA THR A 2 1.62 21.02 -27.75
C THR A 2 0.81 21.54 -26.57
N GLN A 3 -0.44 21.11 -26.45
CA GLN A 3 -1.22 21.35 -25.23
C GLN A 3 -0.39 20.83 -24.04
N PRO A 4 -0.33 21.55 -22.90
CA PRO A 4 0.31 21.02 -21.71
C PRO A 4 -0.37 19.70 -21.36
N LEU A 5 0.42 18.65 -21.13
CA LEU A 5 -0.05 17.41 -20.49
C LEU A 5 -0.82 17.84 -19.24
N ASP A 6 -2.06 17.36 -19.10
CA ASP A 6 -2.90 17.66 -17.94
C ASP A 6 -2.14 17.27 -16.67
N ASP A 7 -1.61 18.28 -15.98
CA ASP A 7 -0.87 18.08 -14.73
C ASP A 7 -1.81 17.60 -13.63
N TRP A 8 -1.27 16.79 -12.70
CA TRP A 8 -1.99 16.40 -11.51
C TRP A 8 -2.38 17.63 -10.69
N TYR A 9 -3.62 17.66 -10.18
CA TYR A 9 -4.04 18.70 -9.23
C TYR A 9 -3.10 18.73 -8.02
N ARG A 10 -2.71 19.94 -7.60
CA ARG A 10 -1.96 20.17 -6.37
C ARG A 10 -2.50 21.42 -5.69
N PRO A 11 -2.81 21.37 -4.37
CA PRO A 11 -3.17 22.57 -3.62
C PRO A 11 -1.97 23.52 -3.53
N GLU A 12 -2.26 24.82 -3.50
CA GLU A 12 -1.22 25.82 -3.34
C GLU A 12 -0.78 25.91 -1.87
N LEU A 13 0.48 25.57 -1.62
CA LEU A 13 1.11 25.75 -0.31
C LEU A 13 2.34 26.66 -0.45
N PRO A 14 2.51 27.65 0.47
CA PRO A 14 3.71 28.47 0.49
C PRO A 14 4.96 27.59 0.59
N ARG A 15 5.94 27.85 -0.27
CA ARG A 15 7.20 27.04 -0.33
C ARG A 15 7.89 26.87 1.03
N LYS A 16 7.81 27.93 1.88
CA LYS A 16 8.39 27.90 3.23
C LYS A 16 7.68 26.88 4.12
N GLU A 17 6.36 26.82 4.07
CA GLU A 17 5.54 25.89 4.85
C GLU A 17 5.75 24.44 4.37
N LEU A 18 5.69 24.22 3.05
CA LEU A 18 5.95 22.89 2.48
C LEU A 18 7.34 22.38 2.89
N LYS A 19 8.36 23.24 2.87
CA LYS A 19 9.71 22.87 3.31
C LYS A 19 9.75 22.47 4.78
N LEU A 20 8.98 23.09 5.65
CA LEU A 20 8.86 22.71 7.07
C LEU A 20 8.17 21.37 7.24
N LEU A 21 7.07 21.12 6.51
CA LEU A 21 6.35 19.85 6.52
C LEU A 21 7.23 18.68 6.00
N MET A 22 8.07 18.94 5.00
CA MET A 22 9.01 17.96 4.44
C MET A 22 10.27 17.73 5.28
N ALA A 23 10.40 18.44 6.43
CA ALA A 23 11.57 18.29 7.28
C ALA A 23 11.64 16.88 7.89
N ARG A 24 12.76 16.19 7.65
CA ARG A 24 13.03 14.83 8.15
C ARG A 24 13.89 14.86 9.38
N GLY A 25 13.63 13.93 10.29
CA GLY A 25 14.48 13.70 11.47
C GLY A 25 14.45 12.23 11.85
N ASP A 26 15.52 11.75 12.50
CA ASP A 26 15.60 10.33 12.84
C ASP A 26 14.80 9.99 14.11
N ALA A 27 14.67 10.91 15.06
CA ALA A 27 14.07 10.64 16.37
C ALA A 27 12.63 10.14 16.30
N LYS A 28 11.74 10.80 15.51
CA LYS A 28 10.34 10.38 15.37
C LYS A 28 10.20 9.02 14.68
N GLY A 29 11.03 8.79 13.65
CA GLY A 29 11.11 7.49 12.98
C GLY A 29 11.57 6.39 13.94
N LEU A 30 12.70 6.58 14.63
CA LEU A 30 13.23 5.62 15.59
C LEU A 30 12.25 5.34 16.73
N ALA A 31 11.59 6.35 17.27
CA ALA A 31 10.59 6.16 18.32
C ALA A 31 9.41 5.30 17.83
N ASN A 32 8.87 5.56 16.62
CA ASN A 32 7.77 4.77 16.08
C ASN A 32 8.19 3.33 15.75
N PHE A 33 9.32 3.16 15.07
CA PHE A 33 9.81 1.81 14.74
C PHE A 33 10.23 1.04 15.99
N GLY A 34 10.86 1.70 16.98
CA GLY A 34 11.21 1.10 18.26
C GLY A 34 9.98 0.61 19.04
N LEU A 35 8.93 1.44 19.12
CA LEU A 35 7.66 1.03 19.73
C LEU A 35 7.01 -0.12 18.97
N TRP A 36 7.02 -0.08 17.62
CA TRP A 36 6.48 -1.16 16.80
C TRP A 36 7.23 -2.49 17.03
N LEU A 37 8.57 -2.46 17.04
CA LEU A 37 9.39 -3.65 17.33
C LEU A 37 9.16 -4.16 18.75
N ALA A 38 8.99 -3.28 19.74
CA ALA A 38 8.65 -3.65 21.10
C ALA A 38 7.26 -4.33 21.17
N CYS A 39 6.25 -3.77 20.51
CA CYS A 39 4.92 -4.40 20.39
C CYS A 39 5.00 -5.76 19.68
N LEU A 40 5.78 -5.86 18.61
CA LEU A 40 6.00 -7.11 17.87
C LEU A 40 6.66 -8.16 18.77
N GLY A 41 7.72 -7.79 19.50
CA GLY A 41 8.41 -8.68 20.43
C GLY A 41 7.51 -9.11 21.58
N ALA A 42 6.77 -8.18 22.21
CA ALA A 42 5.86 -8.47 23.29
C ALA A 42 4.71 -9.41 22.87
N SER A 43 4.07 -9.11 21.72
CA SER A 43 3.00 -9.99 21.18
C SER A 43 3.54 -11.34 20.73
N GLY A 44 4.75 -11.40 20.18
CA GLY A 44 5.43 -12.65 19.84
C GLY A 44 5.74 -13.49 21.09
N TYR A 45 6.20 -12.87 22.17
CA TYR A 45 6.40 -13.55 23.43
C TYR A 45 5.08 -14.06 24.03
N LEU A 46 4.00 -13.26 23.99
CA LEU A 46 2.68 -13.69 24.40
C LEU A 46 2.20 -14.90 23.58
N ALA A 47 2.43 -14.90 22.26
CA ALA A 47 2.09 -16.04 21.42
C ALA A 47 2.90 -17.30 21.79
N TYR A 48 4.17 -17.14 22.17
CA TYR A 48 5.03 -18.24 22.61
C TYR A 48 4.55 -18.86 23.91
N ILE A 49 4.30 -18.07 24.95
CA ILE A 49 3.84 -18.59 26.25
C ILE A 49 2.40 -19.13 26.22
N ALA A 50 1.60 -18.74 25.21
CA ALA A 50 0.26 -19.27 25.00
C ALA A 50 0.23 -20.67 24.36
N ILE A 51 1.38 -21.19 23.88
CA ILE A 51 1.48 -22.52 23.27
C ILE A 51 1.04 -23.58 24.29
N GLY A 52 0.20 -24.51 23.83
CA GLY A 52 -0.40 -25.55 24.70
C GLY A 52 -1.71 -25.12 25.39
N SER A 53 -2.17 -23.89 25.16
CA SER A 53 -3.45 -23.38 25.63
C SER A 53 -4.34 -22.89 24.50
N TYR A 54 -5.65 -22.68 24.77
CA TYR A 54 -6.58 -22.08 23.80
C TYR A 54 -6.23 -20.61 23.46
N TRP A 55 -5.45 -19.94 24.29
CA TRP A 55 -4.98 -18.57 24.06
C TRP A 55 -3.97 -18.44 22.92
N VAL A 56 -3.42 -19.55 22.42
CA VAL A 56 -2.48 -19.54 21.30
C VAL A 56 -3.09 -18.91 20.05
N ILE A 57 -4.38 -19.15 19.78
CA ILE A 57 -5.06 -18.60 18.59
C ILE A 57 -5.16 -17.07 18.66
N PRO A 58 -5.79 -16.44 19.68
CA PRO A 58 -5.85 -14.98 19.74
C PRO A 58 -4.48 -14.33 19.92
N ALA A 59 -3.51 -15.00 20.57
CA ALA A 59 -2.17 -14.46 20.74
C ALA A 59 -1.40 -14.40 19.39
N PHE A 60 -1.42 -15.46 18.58
CA PHE A 60 -0.87 -15.42 17.22
C PHE A 60 -1.62 -14.45 16.32
N PHE A 61 -2.95 -14.36 16.43
CA PHE A 61 -3.74 -13.40 15.68
C PHE A 61 -3.33 -11.96 15.99
N LEU A 62 -3.12 -11.62 17.27
CA LEU A 62 -2.59 -10.32 17.69
C LEU A 62 -1.17 -10.08 17.12
N TYR A 63 -0.28 -11.08 17.27
CA TYR A 63 1.07 -11.00 16.71
C TYR A 63 1.05 -10.75 15.21
N GLY A 64 0.29 -11.53 14.45
CA GLY A 64 0.19 -11.40 12.99
C GLY A 64 -0.38 -10.04 12.56
N THR A 65 -1.35 -9.50 13.33
CA THR A 65 -1.91 -8.15 13.08
C THR A 65 -0.84 -7.06 13.23
N ILE A 66 -0.06 -7.12 14.31
CA ILE A 66 1.06 -6.17 14.51
C ILE A 66 2.16 -6.40 13.46
N TYR A 67 2.50 -7.66 13.16
CA TYR A 67 3.45 -8.02 12.11
C TYR A 67 3.06 -7.42 10.77
N SER A 68 1.80 -7.60 10.34
CA SER A 68 1.32 -7.16 9.02
C SER A 68 1.27 -5.64 8.87
N SER A 69 1.32 -4.89 9.97
CA SER A 69 1.47 -3.42 9.93
C SER A 69 2.85 -2.96 9.43
N CYS A 70 3.79 -3.90 9.18
CA CYS A 70 5.03 -3.63 8.46
C CYS A 70 4.79 -3.08 7.04
N ASP A 71 3.63 -3.33 6.45
CA ASP A 71 3.28 -2.86 5.11
C ASP A 71 3.25 -1.33 5.02
N ALA A 72 2.58 -0.66 5.96
CA ALA A 72 2.55 0.80 5.99
C ALA A 72 3.96 1.41 6.22
N ARG A 73 4.82 0.72 6.95
CA ARG A 73 6.22 1.12 7.16
C ARG A 73 7.07 0.90 5.91
N TRP A 74 6.85 -0.23 5.23
CA TRP A 74 7.42 -0.50 3.91
C TRP A 74 7.07 0.63 2.93
N HIS A 75 5.79 0.98 2.83
CA HIS A 75 5.24 2.01 1.97
C HIS A 75 5.98 3.35 2.16
N GLU A 76 6.04 3.84 3.39
CA GLU A 76 6.67 5.12 3.71
C GLU A 76 8.20 5.08 3.54
N CYS A 77 8.85 3.95 3.88
CA CYS A 77 10.29 3.78 3.65
C CYS A 77 10.64 3.70 2.16
N ALA A 78 9.70 3.30 1.28
CA ALA A 78 9.92 3.34 -0.17
C ALA A 78 10.19 4.77 -0.66
N HIS A 79 9.54 5.77 -0.05
CA HIS A 79 9.78 7.20 -0.31
C HIS A 79 11.03 7.76 0.38
N GLY A 80 11.62 7.01 1.32
CA GLY A 80 12.79 7.45 2.10
C GLY A 80 12.50 8.63 3.00
N THR A 81 11.30 8.76 3.54
CA THR A 81 10.79 9.90 4.30
C THR A 81 10.83 9.75 5.82
N PRO A 82 10.72 8.54 6.43
CA PRO A 82 10.69 8.37 7.88
C PRO A 82 11.94 8.89 8.61
N PHE A 83 13.08 8.84 7.95
CA PHE A 83 14.37 9.18 8.52
C PHE A 83 15.13 10.19 7.67
N ARG A 84 15.91 11.07 8.34
CA ARG A 84 16.92 11.89 7.67
C ARG A 84 18.09 11.03 7.18
N THR A 85 18.48 10.05 7.98
CA THR A 85 19.60 9.15 7.71
C THR A 85 19.20 8.08 6.69
N ARG A 86 19.85 8.08 5.52
CA ARG A 86 19.49 7.21 4.40
C ARG A 86 19.55 5.72 4.72
N TRP A 87 20.59 5.25 5.40
CA TRP A 87 20.74 3.83 5.69
C TRP A 87 19.64 3.30 6.63
N LEU A 88 19.06 4.13 7.52
CA LEU A 88 17.90 3.76 8.33
C LEU A 88 16.67 3.49 7.43
N ASN A 89 16.39 4.38 6.48
CA ASN A 89 15.30 4.15 5.51
C ASN A 89 15.50 2.83 4.76
N GLU A 90 16.73 2.57 4.25
CA GLU A 90 17.00 1.36 3.47
C GLU A 90 16.91 0.08 4.34
N THR A 91 17.42 0.12 5.58
CA THR A 91 17.35 -1.02 6.50
C THR A 91 15.92 -1.37 6.86
N PHE A 92 15.12 -0.38 7.26
CA PHE A 92 13.71 -0.63 7.59
C PHE A 92 12.86 -0.94 6.35
N TYR A 93 13.20 -0.37 5.21
CA TYR A 93 12.59 -0.75 3.93
C TYR A 93 12.83 -2.23 3.63
N LEU A 94 14.08 -2.68 3.69
CA LEU A 94 14.45 -4.07 3.43
C LEU A 94 13.78 -5.03 4.43
N LEU A 95 13.84 -4.72 5.73
CA LEU A 95 13.17 -5.52 6.76
C LEU A 95 11.68 -5.66 6.48
N SER A 96 10.99 -4.54 6.27
CA SER A 96 9.56 -4.54 5.99
C SER A 96 9.22 -5.22 4.65
N SER A 97 10.08 -5.09 3.63
CA SER A 97 9.92 -5.76 2.35
C SER A 97 9.98 -7.29 2.48
N ILE A 98 10.96 -7.81 3.23
CA ILE A 98 11.08 -9.25 3.51
C ILE A 98 9.87 -9.74 4.30
N MET A 99 9.43 -9.01 5.32
CA MET A 99 8.25 -9.35 6.12
C MET A 99 6.97 -9.40 5.26
N ASN A 100 6.86 -8.53 4.27
CA ASN A 100 5.71 -8.44 3.35
C ASN A 100 5.80 -9.37 2.13
N MET A 101 6.90 -10.12 1.95
CA MET A 101 7.15 -10.90 0.73
C MET A 101 7.12 -10.04 -0.56
N LYS A 102 7.49 -8.79 -0.46
CA LYS A 102 7.57 -7.83 -1.58
C LYS A 102 9.04 -7.60 -1.93
N GLU A 103 9.50 -8.06 -3.10
CA GLU A 103 10.89 -7.82 -3.53
C GLU A 103 11.16 -6.31 -3.65
N GLY A 104 12.15 -5.83 -2.91
CA GLY A 104 12.31 -4.40 -2.64
C GLY A 104 12.60 -3.55 -3.87
N THR A 105 13.39 -4.04 -4.87
CA THR A 105 13.69 -3.24 -6.06
C THR A 105 12.48 -3.12 -6.97
N TYR A 106 11.83 -4.23 -7.31
CA TYR A 106 10.63 -4.26 -8.13
C TYR A 106 9.51 -3.41 -7.52
N MET A 107 9.24 -3.62 -6.22
CA MET A 107 8.13 -2.95 -5.55
C MET A 107 8.38 -1.45 -5.32
N ARG A 108 9.62 -0.99 -5.18
CA ARG A 108 9.92 0.45 -5.12
C ARG A 108 9.58 1.16 -6.44
N TRP A 109 9.90 0.54 -7.56
CA TRP A 109 9.55 1.08 -8.88
C TRP A 109 8.06 0.97 -9.19
N SER A 110 7.42 -0.14 -8.78
CA SER A 110 5.96 -0.30 -8.82
C SER A 110 5.28 0.84 -8.06
N HIS A 111 5.69 1.09 -6.83
CA HIS A 111 5.13 2.14 -5.97
C HIS A 111 5.40 3.57 -6.50
N THR A 112 6.58 3.79 -7.06
CA THR A 112 6.87 5.05 -7.77
C THR A 112 5.93 5.26 -8.95
N ARG A 113 5.67 4.20 -9.73
CA ARG A 113 4.72 4.23 -10.86
C ARG A 113 3.30 4.49 -10.37
N HIS A 114 2.87 3.86 -9.27
CA HIS A 114 1.57 4.10 -8.64
C HIS A 114 1.37 5.57 -8.27
N HIS A 115 2.35 6.22 -7.66
CA HIS A 115 2.27 7.65 -7.32
C HIS A 115 2.25 8.59 -8.53
N THR A 116 2.88 8.21 -9.64
CA THR A 116 2.87 9.03 -10.87
C THR A 116 1.65 8.78 -11.74
N GLU A 117 1.02 7.62 -11.64
CA GLU A 117 -0.10 7.19 -12.49
C GLU A 117 -1.23 6.56 -11.67
N THR A 118 -1.52 7.11 -10.48
CA THR A 118 -2.50 6.58 -9.52
C THR A 118 -3.85 6.28 -10.17
N ILE A 119 -4.27 5.01 -10.11
CA ILE A 119 -5.54 4.47 -10.66
C ILE A 119 -5.70 4.75 -12.16
N MET A 120 -4.60 4.87 -12.91
CA MET A 120 -4.61 4.84 -14.37
C MET A 120 -4.65 3.39 -14.84
N VAL A 121 -5.82 2.95 -15.33
CA VAL A 121 -6.06 1.54 -15.74
C VAL A 121 -5.10 1.13 -16.85
N GLY A 122 -4.43 -0.01 -16.69
CA GLY A 122 -3.43 -0.54 -17.61
C GLY A 122 -2.03 0.07 -17.47
N ILE A 123 -1.84 1.06 -16.57
CA ILE A 123 -0.57 1.74 -16.33
C ILE A 123 -0.14 1.60 -14.87
N ASP A 124 -1.05 1.81 -13.92
CA ASP A 124 -0.79 1.66 -12.48
C ASP A 124 -0.71 0.18 -12.10
N PRO A 125 0.44 -0.31 -11.60
CA PRO A 125 0.62 -1.71 -11.24
C PRO A 125 -0.01 -2.08 -9.88
N GLU A 126 -0.50 -1.11 -9.09
CA GLU A 126 -0.96 -1.31 -7.71
C GLU A 126 -2.48 -1.11 -7.54
N ILE A 127 -3.27 -1.19 -8.62
CA ILE A 127 -4.73 -1.11 -8.51
C ILE A 127 -5.24 -2.35 -7.78
N GLN A 128 -5.67 -2.17 -6.52
CA GLN A 128 -6.07 -3.26 -5.64
C GLN A 128 -7.39 -3.92 -6.08
N VAL A 129 -8.36 -3.13 -6.52
CA VAL A 129 -9.66 -3.64 -6.97
C VAL A 129 -9.92 -3.13 -8.38
N MET A 130 -9.66 -3.99 -9.36
CA MET A 130 -9.98 -3.74 -10.78
C MET A 130 -11.48 -3.84 -11.03
N ARG A 131 -11.99 -3.11 -12.03
CA ARG A 131 -13.39 -3.22 -12.45
C ARG A 131 -13.54 -4.15 -13.67
N PRO A 132 -14.58 -5.03 -13.69
CA PRO A 132 -15.58 -5.26 -12.64
C PRO A 132 -14.96 -5.84 -11.37
N ALA A 133 -15.47 -5.47 -10.19
CA ALA A 133 -14.92 -5.89 -8.91
C ALA A 133 -15.09 -7.40 -8.70
N ASN A 134 -13.97 -8.11 -8.51
CA ASN A 134 -13.99 -9.52 -8.15
C ASN A 134 -14.07 -9.67 -6.63
N LEU A 135 -15.28 -9.85 -6.09
CA LEU A 135 -15.50 -9.95 -4.65
C LEU A 135 -14.82 -11.18 -4.03
N GLY A 136 -14.70 -12.28 -4.78
CA GLY A 136 -13.97 -13.46 -4.33
C GLY A 136 -12.49 -13.16 -4.14
N ARG A 137 -11.86 -12.42 -5.07
CA ARG A 137 -10.48 -11.94 -4.95
C ARG A 137 -10.33 -11.03 -3.73
N VAL A 138 -11.22 -10.06 -3.55
CA VAL A 138 -11.20 -9.13 -2.39
C VAL A 138 -11.25 -9.90 -1.07
N LEU A 139 -12.06 -10.97 -0.96
CA LEU A 139 -12.12 -11.83 0.23
C LEU A 139 -10.82 -12.62 0.44
N LEU A 140 -10.22 -13.16 -0.63
CA LEU A 140 -8.94 -13.88 -0.54
C LEU A 140 -7.77 -12.96 -0.19
N ASP A 141 -7.84 -11.67 -0.54
CA ASP A 141 -6.82 -10.68 -0.20
C ASP A 141 -6.73 -10.42 1.31
N PHE A 142 -7.79 -10.71 2.10
CA PHE A 142 -7.72 -10.71 3.56
C PHE A 142 -6.74 -11.75 4.12
N LEU A 143 -6.48 -12.80 3.37
CA LEU A 143 -5.50 -13.84 3.68
C LEU A 143 -4.18 -13.66 2.92
N TRP A 144 -4.03 -12.59 2.14
CA TRP A 144 -2.84 -12.30 1.36
C TRP A 144 -2.47 -13.38 0.29
N ILE A 145 -3.33 -14.34 0.04
CA ILE A 145 -3.02 -15.50 -0.81
C ILE A 145 -2.73 -15.09 -2.27
N PRO A 146 -3.59 -14.31 -2.94
CA PRO A 146 -3.37 -13.98 -4.34
C PRO A 146 -2.10 -13.17 -4.57
N ASP A 147 -1.83 -12.19 -3.68
CA ASP A 147 -0.65 -11.34 -3.79
C ASP A 147 0.64 -12.11 -3.50
N ALA A 148 0.61 -13.03 -2.51
CA ALA A 148 1.74 -13.90 -2.23
C ALA A 148 2.08 -14.78 -3.44
N MET A 149 1.08 -15.42 -4.06
CA MET A 149 1.26 -16.24 -5.25
C MET A 149 1.88 -15.44 -6.41
N GLN A 150 1.37 -14.25 -6.66
CA GLN A 150 1.91 -13.36 -7.69
C GLN A 150 3.34 -12.93 -7.37
N MET A 151 3.62 -12.51 -6.13
CA MET A 151 4.96 -12.09 -5.73
C MET A 151 5.98 -13.22 -5.80
N PHE A 152 5.62 -14.43 -5.39
CA PHE A 152 6.51 -15.60 -5.54
C PHE A 152 6.77 -15.92 -7.01
N ARG A 153 5.75 -15.88 -7.88
CA ARG A 153 5.93 -16.03 -9.35
C ARG A 153 6.91 -14.99 -9.89
N VAL A 154 6.72 -13.73 -9.54
CA VAL A 154 7.59 -12.61 -9.95
C VAL A 154 9.03 -12.84 -9.45
N MET A 155 9.22 -13.15 -8.17
CA MET A 155 10.55 -13.42 -7.60
C MET A 155 11.25 -14.62 -8.28
N ILE A 156 10.53 -15.69 -8.59
CA ILE A 156 11.10 -16.86 -9.29
C ILE A 156 11.57 -16.46 -10.68
N LEU A 157 10.75 -15.75 -11.47
CA LEU A 157 11.14 -15.31 -12.80
C LEU A 157 12.35 -14.37 -12.76
N HIS A 158 12.35 -13.41 -11.85
CA HIS A 158 13.47 -12.48 -11.68
C HIS A 158 14.74 -13.19 -11.20
N ALA A 159 14.63 -14.15 -10.27
CA ALA A 159 15.76 -14.95 -9.81
C ALA A 159 16.43 -15.75 -10.96
N LEU A 160 15.62 -16.17 -11.95
CA LEU A 160 16.09 -16.81 -13.19
C LEU A 160 16.64 -15.81 -14.22
N GLY A 161 16.71 -14.51 -13.90
CA GLY A 161 17.17 -13.47 -14.81
C GLY A 161 16.15 -13.09 -15.91
N ARG A 162 14.87 -13.40 -15.69
CA ARG A 162 13.76 -13.13 -16.64
C ARG A 162 12.86 -12.05 -16.08
N PRO A 163 13.03 -10.77 -16.49
CA PRO A 163 12.14 -9.70 -16.02
C PRO A 163 10.72 -9.95 -16.56
N THR A 164 9.72 -9.78 -15.69
CA THR A 164 8.31 -9.84 -16.08
C THR A 164 7.95 -8.71 -17.04
N LYS A 165 6.77 -8.77 -17.68
CA LYS A 165 6.29 -7.72 -18.58
C LYS A 165 6.20 -6.39 -17.83
N GLU A 166 5.63 -6.42 -16.64
CA GLU A 166 5.47 -5.26 -15.77
C GLU A 166 6.83 -4.66 -15.36
N ALA A 167 7.80 -5.53 -14.98
CA ALA A 167 9.15 -5.06 -14.66
C ALA A 167 9.83 -4.36 -15.84
N ARG A 168 9.57 -4.80 -17.08
CA ARG A 168 10.10 -4.13 -18.28
C ARG A 168 9.46 -2.77 -18.53
N ASP A 169 8.22 -2.58 -18.09
CA ASP A 169 7.49 -1.35 -18.26
C ASP A 169 7.95 -0.25 -17.30
N PHE A 170 8.13 -0.58 -16.01
CA PHE A 170 8.39 0.46 -15.00
C PHE A 170 9.75 0.35 -14.28
N VAL A 171 10.47 -0.78 -14.35
CA VAL A 171 11.80 -0.89 -13.71
C VAL A 171 12.89 -0.52 -14.72
N PRO A 172 13.72 0.52 -14.48
CA PRO A 172 14.83 0.84 -15.35
C PRO A 172 15.78 -0.35 -15.54
N GLN A 173 16.25 -0.55 -16.76
CA GLN A 173 17.14 -1.66 -17.09
C GLN A 173 18.41 -1.69 -16.22
N SER A 174 18.89 -0.54 -15.80
CA SER A 174 20.05 -0.40 -14.89
C SER A 174 19.82 -1.04 -13.52
N GLU A 175 18.56 -1.19 -13.09
CA GLU A 175 18.20 -1.79 -11.79
C GLU A 175 17.91 -3.31 -11.87
N TRP A 176 17.84 -3.91 -13.09
CA TRP A 176 17.46 -5.32 -13.24
C TRP A 176 18.41 -6.27 -12.56
N GLN A 177 19.73 -6.05 -12.60
CA GLN A 177 20.69 -6.94 -11.94
C GLN A 177 20.49 -6.94 -10.43
N LYS A 178 20.21 -5.77 -9.85
CA LYS A 178 19.89 -5.61 -8.44
C LYS A 178 18.57 -6.32 -8.07
N MET A 179 17.54 -6.16 -8.90
CA MET A 179 16.25 -6.85 -8.76
C MET A 179 16.42 -8.38 -8.81
N PHE A 180 17.21 -8.91 -9.76
CA PHE A 180 17.49 -10.34 -9.87
C PHE A 180 18.24 -10.88 -8.66
N TRP A 181 19.23 -10.12 -8.18
CA TRP A 181 19.98 -10.47 -6.98
C TRP A 181 19.10 -10.52 -5.73
N TRP A 182 18.30 -9.49 -5.49
CA TRP A 182 17.39 -9.46 -4.35
C TRP A 182 16.33 -10.56 -4.44
N SER A 183 15.77 -10.84 -5.60
CA SER A 183 14.84 -11.95 -5.77
C SER A 183 15.45 -13.31 -5.34
N ARG A 184 16.72 -13.57 -5.68
CA ARG A 184 17.46 -14.76 -5.20
C ARG A 184 17.62 -14.75 -3.68
N CYS A 185 17.99 -13.60 -3.10
CA CYS A 185 18.14 -13.46 -1.65
C CYS A 185 16.82 -13.74 -0.91
N TYR A 186 15.71 -13.21 -1.39
CA TYR A 186 14.39 -13.45 -0.79
C TYR A 186 14.00 -14.92 -0.86
N LEU A 187 14.12 -15.55 -2.03
CA LEU A 187 13.85 -16.98 -2.17
C LEU A 187 14.76 -17.83 -1.28
N PHE A 188 16.03 -17.46 -1.14
CA PHE A 188 16.97 -18.12 -0.23
C PHE A 188 16.53 -18.00 1.24
N ILE A 189 16.10 -16.81 1.68
CA ILE A 189 15.60 -16.57 3.03
C ILE A 189 14.37 -17.44 3.31
N TYR A 190 13.35 -17.41 2.42
CA TYR A 190 12.14 -18.20 2.64
C TYR A 190 12.39 -19.70 2.58
N SER A 191 13.21 -20.16 1.65
CA SER A 191 13.63 -21.58 1.58
C SER A 191 14.41 -22.00 2.82
N GLY A 192 15.31 -21.12 3.31
CA GLY A 192 16.05 -21.34 4.54
C GLY A 192 15.15 -21.47 5.77
N MET A 193 14.09 -20.67 5.86
CA MET A 193 13.09 -20.77 6.94
C MET A 193 12.33 -22.09 6.89
N ILE A 194 11.98 -22.56 5.69
CA ILE A 194 11.33 -23.87 5.53
C ILE A 194 12.29 -24.99 5.98
N VAL A 195 13.52 -24.97 5.48
CA VAL A 195 14.54 -25.97 5.85
C VAL A 195 14.80 -25.96 7.35
N TRP A 196 14.95 -24.78 7.95
CA TRP A 196 15.12 -24.64 9.40
C TRP A 196 13.95 -25.25 10.17
N SER A 197 12.70 -24.96 9.79
CA SER A 197 11.50 -25.53 10.41
C SER A 197 11.47 -27.07 10.33
N ILE A 198 11.91 -27.64 9.21
CA ILE A 198 12.03 -29.10 9.03
C ILE A 198 13.09 -29.68 9.96
N LEU A 199 14.28 -29.08 10.02
CA LEU A 199 15.41 -29.56 10.81
C LEU A 199 15.10 -29.57 12.32
N ILE A 200 14.43 -28.53 12.82
CA ILE A 200 14.03 -28.45 14.25
C ILE A 200 12.68 -29.13 14.53
N LYS A 201 12.02 -29.69 13.50
CA LYS A 201 10.71 -30.34 13.59
C LYS A 201 9.65 -29.44 14.23
N SER A 202 9.65 -28.16 13.90
CA SER A 202 8.75 -27.15 14.47
C SER A 202 8.23 -26.19 13.41
N TRP A 203 6.92 -25.90 13.46
CA TRP A 203 6.27 -24.89 12.61
C TRP A 203 6.49 -23.44 13.10
N LEU A 204 7.06 -23.25 14.31
CA LEU A 204 7.20 -21.95 14.92
C LEU A 204 7.96 -20.94 14.04
N PRO A 205 9.10 -21.25 13.40
CA PRO A 205 9.77 -20.31 12.54
C PRO A 205 8.88 -19.81 11.39
N LEU A 206 8.08 -20.69 10.82
CA LEU A 206 7.14 -20.30 9.75
C LEU A 206 5.95 -19.51 10.30
N LEU A 207 5.41 -19.86 11.48
CA LEU A 207 4.31 -19.13 12.11
C LEU A 207 4.71 -17.70 12.48
N TYR A 208 5.92 -17.50 12.99
CA TYR A 208 6.45 -16.16 13.28
C TYR A 208 6.93 -15.43 12.02
N PHE A 209 7.35 -16.16 11.01
CA PHE A 209 7.83 -15.63 9.74
C PHE A 209 7.90 -16.77 8.70
N PRO A 210 7.31 -16.70 7.53
CA PRO A 210 6.52 -15.61 6.90
C PRO A 210 4.99 -15.75 7.04
N LEU A 211 4.48 -16.85 7.67
CA LEU A 211 3.04 -17.12 7.72
C LEU A 211 2.25 -16.06 8.51
N ALA A 212 2.94 -15.27 9.33
CA ALA A 212 2.32 -14.15 10.07
C ALA A 212 1.56 -13.19 9.18
N ARG A 213 2.01 -12.98 7.94
CA ARG A 213 1.33 -12.12 6.97
C ARG A 213 -0.03 -12.68 6.54
N PHE A 214 -0.17 -14.00 6.42
CA PHE A 214 -1.39 -14.64 5.96
C PHE A 214 -2.52 -14.59 7.00
N TYR A 215 -2.24 -14.88 8.26
CA TYR A 215 -3.26 -14.86 9.30
C TYR A 215 -3.43 -13.48 9.98
N GLY A 216 -2.48 -12.56 9.77
CA GLY A 216 -2.51 -11.23 10.38
C GLY A 216 -2.82 -10.09 9.41
N GLY A 217 -2.91 -10.35 8.10
CA GLY A 217 -3.10 -9.33 7.06
C GLY A 217 -4.45 -8.64 7.03
N TRP A 218 -5.44 -9.16 7.73
CA TRP A 218 -6.82 -8.72 7.69
C TRP A 218 -7.03 -7.22 7.97
N LEU A 219 -6.35 -6.68 8.99
CA LEU A 219 -6.50 -5.26 9.36
C LEU A 219 -5.83 -4.36 8.31
N HIS A 220 -4.68 -4.79 7.77
CA HIS A 220 -4.04 -4.09 6.67
C HIS A 220 -4.95 -4.05 5.44
N GLN A 221 -5.62 -5.15 5.10
CA GLN A 221 -6.58 -5.21 4.00
C GLN A 221 -7.75 -4.24 4.21
N ILE A 222 -8.29 -4.14 5.43
CA ILE A 222 -9.29 -3.13 5.79
C ILE A 222 -8.75 -1.72 5.49
N PHE A 223 -7.56 -1.41 5.95
CA PHE A 223 -6.97 -0.09 5.72
C PHE A 223 -6.70 0.19 4.24
N SER A 224 -6.16 -0.77 3.52
CA SER A 224 -5.84 -0.64 2.10
C SER A 224 -7.09 -0.39 1.23
N LEU A 225 -8.20 -1.07 1.50
CA LEU A 225 -9.48 -0.81 0.81
C LEU A 225 -9.97 0.64 1.00
N THR A 226 -9.61 1.31 2.10
CA THR A 226 -9.99 2.72 2.28
C THR A 226 -9.27 3.67 1.34
N GLN A 227 -8.13 3.27 0.76
CA GLN A 227 -7.31 4.15 -0.06
C GLN A 227 -8.02 4.56 -1.37
N HIS A 228 -8.35 3.60 -2.21
CA HIS A 228 -8.80 3.86 -3.59
C HIS A 228 -10.07 3.09 -4.00
N ALA A 229 -10.47 2.06 -3.24
CA ALA A 229 -11.51 1.13 -3.68
C ALA A 229 -12.84 1.83 -3.99
N GLY A 230 -13.39 1.58 -5.19
CA GLY A 230 -14.69 2.10 -5.60
C GLY A 230 -14.71 3.55 -6.11
N LEU A 231 -13.58 4.26 -6.11
CA LEU A 231 -13.47 5.65 -6.57
C LEU A 231 -13.22 5.75 -8.09
N ALA A 232 -13.11 6.97 -8.61
CA ALA A 232 -12.89 7.22 -10.03
C ALA A 232 -11.55 6.66 -10.52
N GLU A 233 -11.52 6.15 -11.74
CA GLU A 233 -10.33 5.71 -12.45
C GLU A 233 -9.99 6.71 -13.58
N ASN A 234 -8.73 6.71 -14.03
CA ASN A 234 -8.27 7.51 -15.16
C ASN A 234 -8.49 9.02 -14.97
N VAL A 235 -8.36 9.51 -13.73
CA VAL A 235 -8.49 10.94 -13.38
C VAL A 235 -7.20 11.43 -12.73
N ARG A 236 -6.71 12.61 -13.14
CA ARG A 236 -5.48 13.22 -12.62
C ARG A 236 -5.74 14.16 -11.45
N ASP A 237 -6.56 13.71 -10.52
CA ASP A 237 -6.89 14.42 -9.28
C ASP A 237 -7.04 13.43 -8.13
N HIS A 238 -6.09 13.42 -7.20
CA HIS A 238 -6.10 12.52 -6.04
C HIS A 238 -7.29 12.72 -5.12
N ARG A 239 -7.96 13.87 -5.19
CA ARG A 239 -9.19 14.14 -4.43
C ARG A 239 -10.36 13.29 -4.91
N LEU A 240 -10.33 12.81 -6.17
CA LEU A 240 -11.39 12.02 -6.80
C LEU A 240 -11.11 10.52 -6.76
N ASN A 241 -9.84 10.10 -6.70
CA ASN A 241 -9.44 8.70 -6.75
C ASN A 241 -8.83 8.16 -5.45
N THR A 242 -8.77 8.98 -4.39
CA THR A 242 -8.14 8.63 -3.11
C THR A 242 -9.01 9.11 -1.94
N ARG A 243 -8.94 8.43 -0.76
CA ARG A 243 -9.67 8.82 0.47
C ARG A 243 -8.71 9.19 1.59
N THR A 244 -9.17 10.10 2.45
CA THR A 244 -8.65 10.31 3.80
C THR A 244 -9.71 9.90 4.81
N VAL A 245 -9.33 9.09 5.80
CA VAL A 245 -10.22 8.53 6.81
C VAL A 245 -9.67 8.81 8.20
N ASN A 246 -10.45 9.44 9.06
CA ASN A 246 -10.04 9.63 10.46
C ASN A 246 -9.94 8.27 11.17
N MET A 247 -8.87 8.08 11.93
CA MET A 247 -8.61 6.86 12.68
C MET A 247 -8.17 7.18 14.10
N ASN A 248 -8.46 6.27 15.03
CA ASN A 248 -7.98 6.37 16.39
C ASN A 248 -6.44 6.26 16.46
N PRO A 249 -5.80 6.66 17.57
CA PRO A 249 -4.34 6.64 17.68
C PRO A 249 -3.69 5.28 17.46
N VAL A 250 -4.35 4.16 17.85
CA VAL A 250 -3.83 2.81 17.66
C VAL A 250 -3.81 2.45 16.18
N PHE A 251 -4.89 2.71 15.45
CA PHE A 251 -4.95 2.45 14.01
C PHE A 251 -4.00 3.36 13.23
N ARG A 252 -3.90 4.64 13.62
CA ARG A 252 -2.91 5.55 13.03
C ARG A 252 -1.47 5.08 13.25
N PHE A 253 -1.16 4.54 14.43
CA PHE A 253 0.14 3.95 14.73
C PHE A 253 0.41 2.69 13.87
N LEU A 254 -0.52 1.75 13.80
CA LEU A 254 -0.39 0.54 12.99
C LEU A 254 -0.32 0.86 11.50
N TYR A 255 -1.07 1.86 11.05
CA TYR A 255 -1.13 2.30 9.65
C TYR A 255 -0.12 3.41 9.30
N PHE A 256 0.72 3.81 10.24
CA PHE A 256 1.79 4.79 10.04
C PHE A 256 1.29 6.15 9.49
N ASN A 257 0.13 6.61 9.92
CA ASN A 257 -0.60 7.78 9.41
C ASN A 257 -0.99 7.71 7.90
N MET A 258 -0.90 6.54 7.25
CA MET A 258 -1.35 6.38 5.85
C MET A 258 -2.86 6.50 5.66
N ASN A 259 -3.61 6.73 6.73
CA ASN A 259 -5.02 7.11 6.70
C ASN A 259 -5.23 8.52 6.09
N TYR A 260 -4.21 9.37 6.04
CA TYR A 260 -4.17 10.65 5.31
C TYR A 260 -3.67 10.41 3.88
N HIS A 261 -4.39 9.55 3.14
CA HIS A 261 -3.86 9.03 1.88
C HIS A 261 -3.95 10.02 0.72
N ILE A 262 -4.95 10.91 0.70
CA ILE A 262 -5.00 12.02 -0.27
C ILE A 262 -3.77 12.89 -0.10
N GLU A 263 -3.48 13.33 1.12
CA GLU A 263 -2.35 14.18 1.46
C GLU A 263 -1.01 13.53 1.10
N HIS A 264 -0.92 12.22 1.35
CA HIS A 264 0.26 11.44 0.99
C HIS A 264 0.48 11.40 -0.53
N HIS A 265 -0.55 11.17 -1.34
CA HIS A 265 -0.44 11.21 -2.79
C HIS A 265 -0.15 12.61 -3.35
N LEU A 266 -0.74 13.66 -2.75
CA LEU A 266 -0.47 15.05 -3.14
C LEU A 266 1.00 15.45 -2.86
N PHE A 267 1.55 15.00 -1.74
CA PHE A 267 2.90 15.36 -1.27
C PHE A 267 3.65 14.16 -0.69
N PRO A 268 4.06 13.17 -1.51
CA PRO A 268 4.65 11.90 -1.04
C PRO A 268 6.00 12.07 -0.33
N MET A 269 6.60 13.27 -0.40
CA MET A 269 7.85 13.60 0.29
C MET A 269 7.62 14.16 1.70
N VAL A 270 6.36 14.36 2.14
CA VAL A 270 6.01 14.76 3.51
C VAL A 270 6.01 13.50 4.39
N PRO A 271 6.84 13.42 5.44
CA PRO A 271 6.96 12.21 6.25
C PRO A 271 5.68 11.96 7.07
N PHE A 272 5.43 10.68 7.38
CA PHE A 272 4.24 10.19 8.09
C PHE A 272 3.81 11.05 9.29
N HIS A 273 4.77 11.55 10.06
CA HIS A 273 4.50 12.33 11.27
C HIS A 273 4.00 13.75 11.01
N ALA A 274 4.15 14.26 9.77
CA ALA A 274 3.71 15.59 9.36
C ALA A 274 2.42 15.53 8.50
N LEU A 275 1.94 14.34 8.12
CA LEU A 275 0.68 14.19 7.37
C LEU A 275 -0.54 14.79 8.09
N PRO A 276 -0.70 14.67 9.44
CA PRO A 276 -1.80 15.35 10.13
C PRO A 276 -1.74 16.87 9.99
N ASP A 277 -0.55 17.45 10.09
CA ASP A 277 -0.35 18.91 9.94
C ASP A 277 -0.61 19.34 8.48
N LEU A 278 -0.19 18.54 7.52
CA LEU A 278 -0.50 18.77 6.10
C LEU A 278 -2.01 18.74 5.87
N HIS A 279 -2.72 17.73 6.41
CA HIS A 279 -4.18 17.65 6.32
C HIS A 279 -4.86 18.92 6.82
N HIS A 280 -4.45 19.44 7.98
CA HIS A 280 -5.00 20.69 8.52
C HIS A 280 -4.78 21.91 7.60
N ARG A 281 -3.70 21.91 6.80
CA ARG A 281 -3.38 23.02 5.88
C ARG A 281 -4.18 22.97 4.59
N VAL A 282 -4.50 21.78 4.09
CA VAL A 282 -5.15 21.60 2.79
C VAL A 282 -6.64 21.24 2.88
N ARG A 283 -7.16 20.97 4.07
CA ARG A 283 -8.52 20.42 4.28
C ARG A 283 -9.64 21.18 3.58
N ASP A 284 -9.50 22.52 3.45
CA ASP A 284 -10.54 23.36 2.86
C ASP A 284 -10.67 23.17 1.33
N GLU A 285 -9.67 22.52 0.70
CA GLU A 285 -9.67 22.15 -0.71
C GLU A 285 -9.95 20.65 -0.92
N MET A 286 -10.04 19.87 0.18
CA MET A 286 -10.22 18.42 0.13
C MET A 286 -11.70 18.04 0.13
N PRO A 287 -12.05 16.90 -0.46
CA PRO A 287 -13.40 16.35 -0.32
C PRO A 287 -13.64 15.93 1.13
N HIS A 288 -14.89 15.51 1.42
CA HIS A 288 -15.27 15.01 2.74
C HIS A 288 -14.27 13.99 3.30
N THR A 289 -13.78 14.26 4.52
CA THR A 289 -12.95 13.33 5.29
C THR A 289 -13.85 12.42 6.11
N TYR A 290 -13.77 11.12 5.91
CA TYR A 290 -14.58 10.16 6.66
C TYR A 290 -14.25 10.18 8.15
N SER A 291 -15.28 10.19 9.00
CA SER A 291 -15.14 10.23 10.46
C SER A 291 -14.53 8.94 11.05
N GLY A 292 -14.52 7.85 10.27
CA GLY A 292 -13.93 6.57 10.67
C GLY A 292 -14.16 5.45 9.67
N LEU A 293 -13.64 4.27 9.99
CA LEU A 293 -13.75 3.10 9.13
C LEU A 293 -15.20 2.71 8.84
N ILE A 294 -16.09 2.82 9.84
CA ILE A 294 -17.50 2.44 9.67
C ILE A 294 -18.16 3.29 8.58
N GLU A 295 -17.94 4.59 8.59
CA GLU A 295 -18.48 5.48 7.57
C GLU A 295 -17.88 5.16 6.19
N ALA A 296 -16.56 4.99 6.10
CA ALA A 296 -15.90 4.63 4.85
C ALA A 296 -16.45 3.31 4.27
N PHE A 297 -16.64 2.30 5.11
CA PHE A 297 -17.13 0.98 4.66
C PHE A 297 -18.63 0.95 4.36
N ARG A 298 -19.43 1.87 4.91
CA ARG A 298 -20.82 2.09 4.45
C ARG A 298 -20.91 2.54 3.00
N GLU A 299 -19.87 3.18 2.47
CA GLU A 299 -19.75 3.53 1.05
C GLU A 299 -19.05 2.41 0.26
N ILE A 300 -17.91 1.91 0.74
CA ILE A 300 -17.06 0.96 0.00
C ILE A 300 -17.80 -0.34 -0.31
N ILE A 301 -18.46 -0.96 0.68
CA ILE A 301 -19.10 -2.28 0.50
C ILE A 301 -20.20 -2.25 -0.58
N PRO A 302 -21.21 -1.35 -0.50
CA PRO A 302 -22.23 -1.27 -1.55
C PRO A 302 -21.65 -0.93 -2.92
N THR A 303 -20.61 -0.09 -2.94
CA THR A 303 -19.93 0.30 -4.18
C THR A 303 -19.28 -0.91 -4.85
N LEU A 304 -18.50 -1.70 -4.12
CA LEU A 304 -17.84 -2.89 -4.67
C LEU A 304 -18.87 -3.96 -5.13
N ILE A 305 -19.96 -4.14 -4.38
CA ILE A 305 -21.07 -5.01 -4.79
C ILE A 305 -21.69 -4.51 -6.10
N ARG A 306 -21.88 -3.20 -6.26
CA ARG A 306 -22.38 -2.63 -7.50
C ARG A 306 -21.37 -2.76 -8.63
N GLN A 307 -20.10 -2.46 -8.39
CA GLN A 307 -19.01 -2.59 -9.36
C GLN A 307 -18.79 -4.04 -9.82
N SER A 308 -19.15 -5.04 -9.03
CA SER A 308 -19.09 -6.44 -9.47
C SER A 308 -20.11 -6.78 -10.59
N LYS A 309 -21.14 -5.95 -10.74
CA LYS A 309 -22.21 -6.10 -11.76
C LYS A 309 -22.16 -5.02 -12.83
N ASP A 310 -21.61 -3.86 -12.51
CA ASP A 310 -21.53 -2.68 -13.36
C ASP A 310 -20.14 -2.06 -13.27
N ALA A 311 -19.28 -2.39 -14.23
CA ALA A 311 -17.91 -1.92 -14.29
C ALA A 311 -17.80 -0.39 -14.49
N THR A 312 -18.87 0.28 -14.90
CA THR A 312 -18.88 1.73 -15.14
C THR A 312 -19.17 2.53 -13.87
N TYR A 313 -19.72 1.87 -12.84
CA TYR A 313 -20.08 2.54 -11.59
C TYR A 313 -18.85 2.91 -10.75
N PHE A 314 -18.86 4.10 -10.20
CA PHE A 314 -17.92 4.57 -9.19
C PHE A 314 -18.55 5.64 -8.30
N VAL A 315 -17.95 5.90 -7.14
CA VAL A 315 -18.37 6.99 -6.26
C VAL A 315 -17.76 8.29 -6.79
N LEU A 316 -18.62 9.20 -7.22
CA LEU A 316 -18.21 10.56 -7.56
C LEU A 316 -18.10 11.37 -6.26
N ARG A 317 -16.89 11.85 -5.98
CA ARG A 317 -16.65 12.68 -4.79
C ARG A 317 -17.00 14.13 -5.07
N GLU A 318 -17.74 14.73 -4.13
CA GLU A 318 -18.01 16.16 -4.15
C GLU A 318 -16.78 16.93 -3.66
N LEU A 319 -16.38 17.92 -4.42
CA LEU A 319 -15.29 18.83 -4.07
C LEU A 319 -15.84 20.17 -3.55
N PRO A 320 -15.13 20.88 -2.67
CA PRO A 320 -15.53 22.18 -2.18
C PRO A 320 -15.76 23.20 -3.31
N PRO A 321 -16.65 24.19 -3.15
CA PRO A 321 -17.05 25.12 -4.19
C PRO A 321 -15.93 25.92 -4.88
N GLY A 322 -14.77 26.06 -4.29
CA GLY A 322 -13.60 26.71 -4.91
C GLY A 322 -12.72 25.77 -5.73
N ALA A 323 -12.83 24.46 -5.49
CA ALA A 323 -11.98 23.42 -6.07
C ALA A 323 -12.39 22.99 -7.49
N THR A 324 -13.63 23.32 -7.92
CA THR A 324 -14.21 22.87 -9.20
C THR A 324 -13.51 23.45 -10.44
N LYS A 325 -12.77 24.57 -10.29
CA LYS A 325 -12.06 25.19 -11.43
C LYS A 325 -10.97 24.30 -12.03
N ALA A 326 -10.40 23.36 -11.28
CA ALA A 326 -9.39 22.44 -11.81
C ALA A 326 -10.01 21.28 -12.63
N ILE A 327 -11.28 20.92 -12.37
CA ILE A 327 -11.98 19.83 -13.07
C ILE A 327 -12.42 20.21 -14.48
N SER A 328 -12.58 21.50 -14.78
CA SER A 328 -13.04 21.94 -16.12
C SER A 328 -12.04 21.63 -17.25
N SER A 329 -10.79 21.26 -16.92
CA SER A 329 -9.78 20.78 -17.87
C SER A 329 -9.67 19.26 -17.96
N THR A 330 -10.22 18.53 -16.98
CA THR A 330 -10.23 17.06 -16.99
C THR A 330 -11.53 16.60 -17.64
N ARG A 331 -11.49 16.25 -18.93
CA ARG A 331 -12.63 15.58 -19.57
C ARG A 331 -12.95 14.31 -18.79
N MET A 332 -14.11 14.29 -18.11
CA MET A 332 -14.68 13.04 -17.64
C MET A 332 -14.68 12.06 -18.82
N PRO A 333 -14.20 10.82 -18.67
CA PRO A 333 -14.27 9.87 -19.75
C PRO A 333 -15.75 9.71 -20.12
N THR A 334 -16.14 10.23 -21.28
CA THR A 334 -17.39 9.85 -21.91
C THR A 334 -17.34 8.33 -22.04
N SER A 335 -18.36 7.65 -21.57
CA SER A 335 -18.52 6.20 -21.64
C SER A 335 -18.31 5.67 -23.06
N SER A 336 -17.05 5.52 -23.46
CA SER A 336 -16.70 4.70 -24.60
C SER A 336 -16.64 3.27 -24.09
N VAL A 337 -17.72 2.54 -24.34
CA VAL A 337 -17.75 1.08 -24.28
C VAL A 337 -16.62 0.59 -25.18
N VAL A 338 -15.48 0.30 -24.62
CA VAL A 338 -14.47 -0.52 -25.27
C VAL A 338 -15.03 -1.94 -25.17
N THR A 339 -15.71 -2.38 -26.21
CA THR A 339 -15.98 -3.80 -26.44
C THR A 339 -14.62 -4.48 -26.56
N SER A 340 -14.17 -5.13 -25.51
CA SER A 340 -13.03 -6.03 -25.56
C SER A 340 -13.42 -7.30 -26.31
N SER A 341 -13.28 -7.25 -27.64
CA SER A 341 -13.06 -8.47 -28.43
C SER A 341 -11.55 -8.72 -28.41
N GLY A 342 -11.11 -9.68 -27.65
CA GLY A 342 -9.72 -10.13 -27.75
C GLY A 342 -9.15 -10.65 -26.44
N GLY A 343 -9.18 -11.97 -26.30
CA GLY A 343 -8.11 -12.81 -25.76
C GLY A 343 -7.68 -12.57 -24.31
N THR A 344 -8.29 -13.31 -23.44
CA THR A 344 -7.70 -13.73 -22.17
C THR A 344 -6.40 -14.46 -22.43
N ASP A 345 -5.28 -13.82 -22.18
CA ASP A 345 -3.99 -14.49 -21.98
C ASP A 345 -3.34 -13.96 -20.71
N TYR A 346 -3.91 -14.37 -19.57
CA TYR A 346 -3.27 -14.38 -18.27
C TYR A 346 -3.10 -15.85 -17.86
N ALA A 347 -2.12 -16.51 -18.46
CA ALA A 347 -1.55 -17.76 -17.96
C ALA A 347 -0.16 -17.49 -17.37
#